data_d6462e97413c7d82aa1c2b8d81e76bd8
#
_entry.id   d6462e97413c7d82aa1c2b8d81e76bd8
#
_cell.length_a   1.000
_cell.length_b   1.000
_cell.length_c   1.000
_cell.angle_alpha   90.00
_cell.angle_beta   90.00
_cell.angle_gamma   90.00
#
_symmetry.space_group_name_H-M   'P 1'
#
loop_
_entity.id
_entity.type
_entity.pdbx_description
1 polymer ?
#
loop_
_entity_poly.entity_id
_entity_poly.type
_entity_poly.pdbx_seq_one_letter_code
_entity_poly.pdbx_strand_id
1 'polypeptide(L)'
;MSGLYSFELAGLDGKLIRGDCATGKDRQVLFITGFLSKRWGNKSKALAQWCEEQGWGFCCYDVRGFGESEGRFTDYTLSDWLADARAVLDLLKHGPPFTIVGNSLGSWIAWFMAQEFDVVDRLVLIAPAFNMMGVRAKQITFSVKMKVVVILHSLTTIVHSSTSVQRT
;
A
#
# COMPACT_ATOMS: atom_id res chain seq x y z
N MET A 1 15.58 -11.39 -4.80
CA MET A 1 15.61 -9.96 -5.13
C MET A 1 16.96 -9.40 -4.73
N SER A 2 17.73 -8.98 -5.70
CA SER A 2 19.05 -8.38 -5.47
C SER A 2 18.87 -7.00 -4.81
N GLY A 3 19.73 -6.69 -3.82
CA GLY A 3 19.65 -5.42 -3.09
C GLY A 3 18.50 -5.29 -2.09
N LEU A 4 17.84 -6.40 -1.71
CA LEU A 4 16.85 -6.39 -0.64
C LEU A 4 17.55 -6.12 0.71
N TYR A 5 17.07 -5.15 1.45
CA TYR A 5 17.51 -4.82 2.80
C TYR A 5 16.32 -4.67 3.74
N SER A 6 16.50 -5.00 5.00
CA SER A 6 15.50 -4.79 6.04
C SER A 6 15.67 -3.42 6.67
N PHE A 7 14.57 -2.82 7.09
CA PHE A 7 14.55 -1.55 7.82
C PHE A 7 13.68 -1.62 9.06
N GLU A 8 14.00 -0.76 10.01
CA GLU A 8 13.21 -0.51 11.22
C GLU A 8 12.95 1.00 11.32
N LEU A 9 11.69 1.37 11.58
CA LEU A 9 11.26 2.75 11.80
C LEU A 9 10.51 2.85 13.11
N ALA A 10 10.72 3.92 13.86
CA ALA A 10 9.92 4.20 15.04
C ALA A 10 8.54 4.74 14.63
N GLY A 11 7.48 4.08 15.09
CA GLY A 11 6.11 4.63 15.02
C GLY A 11 5.90 5.78 16.01
N LEU A 12 4.72 6.36 16.02
CA LEU A 12 4.39 7.52 16.86
C LEU A 12 4.51 7.24 18.38
N ASP A 13 4.37 5.99 18.78
CA ASP A 13 4.51 5.52 20.17
C ASP A 13 5.91 4.97 20.49
N GLY A 14 6.85 5.11 19.56
CA GLY A 14 8.21 4.60 19.68
C GLY A 14 8.36 3.09 19.40
N LYS A 15 7.27 2.35 19.13
CA LYS A 15 7.32 0.94 18.73
C LYS A 15 7.80 0.79 17.30
N LEU A 16 8.55 -0.29 17.03
CA LEU A 16 9.20 -0.48 15.75
C LEU A 16 8.24 -1.02 14.69
N ILE A 17 8.27 -0.38 13.53
CA ILE A 17 7.72 -0.84 12.27
C ILE A 17 8.85 -1.56 11.53
N ARG A 18 8.63 -2.81 11.11
CA ARG A 18 9.62 -3.60 10.38
C ARG A 18 9.19 -3.84 8.95
N GLY A 19 10.14 -3.67 8.04
CA GLY A 19 9.89 -3.87 6.62
C GLY A 19 11.14 -4.28 5.87
N ASP A 20 10.92 -4.62 4.60
CA ASP A 20 11.98 -4.98 3.66
C ASP A 20 11.80 -4.17 2.38
N CYS A 21 12.90 -3.70 1.82
CA CYS A 21 12.89 -2.86 0.64
C CYS A 21 14.05 -3.19 -0.29
N ALA A 22 13.77 -3.18 -1.59
CA ALA A 22 14.77 -3.12 -2.65
C ALA A 22 14.45 -1.90 -3.51
N THR A 23 15.43 -1.04 -3.77
CA THR A 23 15.23 0.16 -4.58
C THR A 23 15.27 -0.16 -6.07
N GLY A 24 14.39 0.48 -6.83
CA GLY A 24 14.39 0.43 -8.29
C GLY A 24 14.84 1.75 -8.92
N LYS A 25 15.18 1.72 -10.19
CA LYS A 25 15.60 2.93 -10.93
C LYS A 25 14.40 3.72 -11.45
N ASP A 26 13.44 3.02 -12.07
CA ASP A 26 12.37 3.67 -12.84
C ASP A 26 11.05 3.74 -12.07
N ARG A 27 10.86 2.84 -11.10
CA ARG A 27 9.64 2.76 -10.31
C ARG A 27 9.88 2.06 -8.97
N GLN A 28 9.12 2.49 -7.97
CA GLN A 28 9.06 1.84 -6.66
C GLN A 28 7.64 1.32 -6.43
N VAL A 29 7.52 0.08 -5.97
CA VAL A 29 6.25 -0.52 -5.56
C VAL A 29 6.22 -0.65 -4.04
N LEU A 30 5.21 -0.09 -3.39
CA LEU A 30 4.92 -0.28 -1.98
C LEU A 30 3.73 -1.22 -1.84
N PHE A 31 3.93 -2.38 -1.22
CA PHE A 31 2.86 -3.33 -0.94
C PHE A 31 2.40 -3.23 0.52
N ILE A 32 1.10 -2.99 0.70
CA ILE A 32 0.46 -2.91 2.02
C ILE A 32 -0.45 -4.11 2.21
N THR A 33 -0.16 -4.90 3.24
CA THR A 33 -0.85 -6.17 3.52
C THR A 33 -2.27 -5.96 4.06
N GLY A 34 -3.05 -7.06 4.10
CA GLY A 34 -4.37 -7.08 4.73
C GLY A 34 -4.30 -7.30 6.24
N PHE A 35 -5.49 -7.27 6.87
CA PHE A 35 -5.67 -7.50 8.29
C PHE A 35 -5.08 -8.84 8.73
N LEU A 36 -4.34 -8.86 9.84
CA LEU A 36 -3.64 -10.01 10.41
C LEU A 36 -2.70 -10.74 9.42
N SER A 37 -2.23 -10.06 8.39
CA SER A 37 -1.30 -10.63 7.40
C SER A 37 0.13 -10.18 7.68
N LYS A 38 1.09 -11.04 7.35
CA LYS A 38 2.52 -10.71 7.37
C LYS A 38 2.95 -10.13 6.04
N ARG A 39 3.97 -9.26 6.04
CA ARG A 39 4.53 -8.62 4.84
C ARG A 39 4.98 -9.61 3.77
N TRP A 40 5.51 -10.78 4.15
CA TRP A 40 5.91 -11.86 3.24
C TRP A 40 4.85 -12.96 3.13
N GLY A 41 3.78 -12.68 2.40
CA GLY A 41 2.77 -13.65 1.97
C GLY A 41 2.91 -14.02 0.49
N ASN A 42 2.02 -14.87 -0.03
CA ASN A 42 2.06 -15.30 -1.44
C ASN A 42 1.96 -14.13 -2.42
N LYS A 43 1.10 -13.13 -2.12
CA LYS A 43 0.91 -11.97 -3.00
C LYS A 43 2.16 -11.08 -3.03
N SER A 44 2.74 -10.77 -1.87
CA SER A 44 3.94 -9.95 -1.79
C SER A 44 5.15 -10.62 -2.43
N LYS A 45 5.32 -11.94 -2.26
CA LYS A 45 6.39 -12.70 -2.91
C LYS A 45 6.26 -12.69 -4.43
N ALA A 46 5.06 -12.96 -4.95
CA ALA A 46 4.82 -12.93 -6.40
C ALA A 46 5.04 -11.53 -6.98
N LEU A 47 4.58 -10.48 -6.28
CA LEU A 47 4.76 -9.10 -6.71
C LEU A 47 6.23 -8.67 -6.64
N ALA A 48 6.95 -9.06 -5.59
CA ALA A 48 8.38 -8.79 -5.45
C ALA A 48 9.19 -9.44 -6.59
N GLN A 49 8.91 -10.70 -6.91
CA GLN A 49 9.55 -11.38 -8.03
C GLN A 49 9.27 -10.65 -9.35
N TRP A 50 8.02 -10.30 -9.60
CA TRP A 50 7.66 -9.57 -10.81
C TRP A 50 8.35 -8.20 -10.88
N CYS A 51 8.44 -7.45 -9.77
CA CYS A 51 9.18 -6.18 -9.72
C CYS A 51 10.66 -6.37 -10.07
N GLU A 52 11.29 -7.43 -9.56
CA GLU A 52 12.68 -7.76 -9.89
C GLU A 52 12.87 -8.03 -11.39
N GLU A 53 11.97 -8.79 -12.01
CA GLU A 53 11.97 -9.07 -13.46
C GLU A 53 11.80 -7.80 -14.31
N GLN A 54 11.08 -6.77 -13.78
CA GLN A 54 10.91 -5.47 -14.44
C GLN A 54 12.02 -4.46 -14.12
N GLY A 55 12.97 -4.78 -13.24
CA GLY A 55 13.96 -3.82 -12.74
C GLY A 55 13.37 -2.73 -11.81
N TRP A 56 12.18 -2.97 -11.26
CA TRP A 56 11.49 -2.07 -10.33
C TRP A 56 11.86 -2.37 -8.88
N GLY A 57 11.83 -1.35 -8.06
CA GLY A 57 11.95 -1.50 -6.62
C GLY A 57 10.68 -2.08 -5.99
N PHE A 58 10.85 -2.76 -4.88
CA PHE A 58 9.76 -3.31 -4.10
C PHE A 58 9.98 -3.06 -2.63
N CYS A 59 8.94 -2.64 -1.94
CA CYS A 59 8.93 -2.47 -0.49
C CYS A 59 7.67 -3.08 0.10
N CYS A 60 7.81 -3.75 1.24
CA CYS A 60 6.69 -4.20 2.05
C CYS A 60 7.04 -4.07 3.53
N TYR A 61 6.03 -3.91 4.37
CA TYR A 61 6.21 -3.77 5.81
C TYR A 61 5.05 -4.40 6.56
N ASP A 62 5.26 -4.70 7.82
CA ASP A 62 4.20 -5.03 8.76
C ASP A 62 3.79 -3.75 9.50
N VAL A 63 2.51 -3.41 9.53
CA VAL A 63 2.01 -2.35 10.40
C VAL A 63 2.19 -2.75 11.86
N ARG A 64 2.32 -1.78 12.78
CA ARG A 64 2.43 -2.09 14.21
C ARG A 64 1.31 -3.01 14.67
N GLY A 65 1.67 -3.98 15.48
CA GLY A 65 0.78 -5.02 16.00
C GLY A 65 0.59 -6.23 15.08
N PHE A 66 1.22 -6.24 13.89
CA PHE A 66 1.22 -7.39 12.99
C PHE A 66 2.64 -7.87 12.66
N GLY A 67 2.72 -9.14 12.24
CA GLY A 67 3.94 -9.75 11.73
C GLY A 67 5.10 -9.66 12.71
N GLU A 68 6.16 -8.97 12.32
CA GLU A 68 7.36 -8.74 13.12
C GLU A 68 7.44 -7.31 13.68
N SER A 69 6.52 -6.41 13.30
CA SER A 69 6.41 -5.09 13.90
C SER A 69 5.92 -5.18 15.34
N GLU A 70 6.36 -4.25 16.18
CA GLU A 70 6.08 -4.28 17.60
C GLU A 70 4.63 -3.86 17.94
N GLY A 71 4.26 -4.11 19.20
CA GLY A 71 2.94 -3.78 19.76
C GLY A 71 1.94 -4.93 19.60
N ARG A 72 0.72 -4.70 20.06
CA ARG A 72 -0.41 -5.63 19.90
C ARG A 72 -1.44 -4.97 18.99
N PHE A 73 -2.05 -5.73 18.07
CA PHE A 73 -3.00 -5.17 17.11
C PHE A 73 -4.19 -4.44 17.79
N THR A 74 -4.58 -4.88 18.99
CA THR A 74 -5.65 -4.28 19.80
C THR A 74 -5.33 -2.87 20.29
N ASP A 75 -4.06 -2.47 20.26
CA ASP A 75 -3.61 -1.17 20.76
C ASP A 75 -3.64 -0.09 19.66
N TYR A 76 -3.96 -0.47 18.40
CA TYR A 76 -3.86 0.40 17.25
C TYR A 76 -5.19 0.54 16.50
N THR A 77 -5.35 1.71 15.92
CA THR A 77 -6.46 2.10 15.05
C THR A 77 -6.01 2.19 13.59
N LEU A 78 -6.95 2.38 12.68
CA LEU A 78 -6.64 2.67 11.28
C LEU A 78 -5.76 3.93 11.13
N SER A 79 -5.98 4.94 11.98
CA SER A 79 -5.18 6.18 11.96
C SER A 79 -3.72 5.93 12.32
N ASP A 80 -3.45 5.00 13.24
CA ASP A 80 -2.09 4.59 13.60
C ASP A 80 -1.40 3.87 12.44
N TRP A 81 -2.12 2.97 11.76
CA TRP A 81 -1.58 2.27 10.58
C TRP A 81 -1.41 3.19 9.37
N LEU A 82 -2.22 4.24 9.23
CA LEU A 82 -1.97 5.31 8.27
C LEU A 82 -0.69 6.07 8.60
N ALA A 83 -0.45 6.35 9.88
CA ALA A 83 0.80 6.99 10.31
C ALA A 83 2.02 6.10 10.03
N ASP A 84 1.90 4.78 10.22
CA ASP A 84 2.95 3.82 9.84
C ASP A 84 3.24 3.88 8.34
N ALA A 85 2.20 3.89 7.51
CA ALA A 85 2.33 3.98 6.05
C ALA A 85 3.01 5.28 5.62
N ARG A 86 2.68 6.41 6.26
CA ARG A 86 3.34 7.71 6.03
C ARG A 86 4.83 7.64 6.33
N ALA A 87 5.20 7.08 7.48
CA ALA A 87 6.60 6.94 7.87
C ALA A 87 7.39 6.09 6.86
N VAL A 88 6.79 4.99 6.38
CA VAL A 88 7.42 4.14 5.35
C VAL A 88 7.53 4.87 4.02
N LEU A 89 6.51 5.60 3.59
CA LEU A 89 6.57 6.35 2.33
C LEU A 89 7.57 7.51 2.42
N ASP A 90 7.65 8.18 3.57
CA ASP A 90 8.62 9.24 3.80
C ASP A 90 10.07 8.76 3.68
N LEU A 91 10.36 7.54 4.09
CA LEU A 91 11.67 6.90 3.89
C LEU A 91 12.01 6.77 2.39
N LEU A 92 11.01 6.55 1.55
CA LEU A 92 11.17 6.15 0.16
C LEU A 92 10.89 7.27 -0.86
N LYS A 93 10.23 8.36 -0.46
CA LYS A 93 9.64 9.38 -1.37
C LYS A 93 10.63 10.15 -2.25
N HIS A 94 11.92 10.09 -1.95
CA HIS A 94 12.97 10.75 -2.75
C HIS A 94 13.46 9.89 -3.92
N GLY A 95 12.82 8.74 -4.15
CA GLY A 95 13.11 7.83 -5.26
C GLY A 95 12.23 8.08 -6.50
N PRO A 96 12.12 7.07 -7.36
CA PRO A 96 11.29 7.11 -8.57
C PRO A 96 9.79 7.15 -8.23
N PRO A 97 8.91 7.39 -9.23
CA PRO A 97 7.46 7.38 -9.02
C PRO A 97 6.94 6.10 -8.35
N PHE A 98 5.94 6.25 -7.50
CA PHE A 98 5.38 5.15 -6.72
C PHE A 98 4.14 4.51 -7.33
N THR A 99 4.11 3.19 -7.23
CA THR A 99 2.87 2.41 -7.29
C THR A 99 2.58 1.87 -5.90
N ILE A 100 1.42 2.18 -5.32
CA ILE A 100 0.97 1.53 -4.09
C ILE A 100 0.03 0.38 -4.45
N VAL A 101 0.28 -0.78 -3.87
CA VAL A 101 -0.55 -1.97 -3.99
C VAL A 101 -1.09 -2.33 -2.62
N GLY A 102 -2.39 -2.17 -2.41
CA GLY A 102 -3.07 -2.51 -1.16
C GLY A 102 -3.90 -3.78 -1.28
N ASN A 103 -3.86 -4.64 -0.26
CA ASN A 103 -4.69 -5.84 -0.18
C ASN A 103 -5.66 -5.74 0.99
N SER A 104 -6.97 -5.93 0.75
CA SER A 104 -8.02 -5.91 1.78
C SER A 104 -7.98 -4.62 2.62
N LEU A 105 -7.65 -4.69 3.92
CA LEU A 105 -7.44 -3.52 4.78
C LEU A 105 -6.33 -2.60 4.24
N GLY A 106 -5.26 -3.17 3.70
CA GLY A 106 -4.17 -2.43 3.07
C GLY A 106 -4.63 -1.58 1.88
N SER A 107 -5.74 -1.95 1.23
CA SER A 107 -6.35 -1.12 0.17
C SER A 107 -6.91 0.20 0.71
N TRP A 108 -7.41 0.21 1.94
CA TRP A 108 -7.84 1.42 2.63
C TRP A 108 -6.67 2.37 2.85
N ILE A 109 -5.62 1.84 3.45
CA ILE A 109 -4.40 2.59 3.72
C ILE A 109 -3.83 3.14 2.40
N ALA A 110 -3.70 2.27 1.38
CA ALA A 110 -3.21 2.64 0.06
C ALA A 110 -4.04 3.76 -0.58
N TRP A 111 -5.36 3.71 -0.42
CA TRP A 111 -6.28 4.74 -0.92
C TRP A 111 -6.00 6.11 -0.30
N PHE A 112 -5.87 6.19 1.02
CA PHE A 112 -5.59 7.46 1.71
C PHE A 112 -4.20 7.98 1.36
N MET A 113 -3.19 7.11 1.31
CA MET A 113 -1.83 7.48 0.92
C MET A 113 -1.78 8.08 -0.48
N ALA A 114 -2.52 7.49 -1.41
CA ALA A 114 -2.58 7.96 -2.79
C ALA A 114 -3.26 9.32 -2.96
N GLN A 115 -4.10 9.73 -2.02
CA GLN A 115 -4.72 11.06 -2.02
C GLN A 115 -3.83 12.13 -1.36
N GLU A 116 -2.96 11.72 -0.46
CA GLU A 116 -2.11 12.60 0.33
C GLU A 116 -0.76 12.89 -0.35
N PHE A 117 -0.23 11.93 -1.13
CA PHE A 117 1.11 12.01 -1.69
C PHE A 117 1.12 12.03 -3.21
N ASP A 118 1.47 13.17 -3.80
CA ASP A 118 1.55 13.37 -5.26
C ASP A 118 2.57 12.47 -5.96
N VAL A 119 3.55 11.93 -5.22
CA VAL A 119 4.54 10.98 -5.74
C VAL A 119 3.90 9.63 -6.11
N VAL A 120 2.68 9.35 -5.63
CA VAL A 120 1.93 8.14 -5.95
C VAL A 120 1.16 8.37 -7.24
N ASP A 121 1.65 7.81 -8.34
CA ASP A 121 1.03 7.95 -9.66
C ASP A 121 0.15 6.76 -10.07
N ARG A 122 0.26 5.63 -9.35
CA ARG A 122 -0.53 4.41 -9.59
C ARG A 122 -0.99 3.77 -8.30
N LEU A 123 -2.22 3.29 -8.32
CA LEU A 123 -2.86 2.61 -7.20
C LEU A 123 -3.47 1.29 -7.67
N VAL A 124 -3.13 0.20 -6.98
CA VAL A 124 -3.74 -1.12 -7.21
C VAL A 124 -4.41 -1.57 -5.92
N LEU A 125 -5.70 -1.85 -5.99
CA LEU A 125 -6.52 -2.29 -4.86
C LEU A 125 -6.95 -3.73 -5.08
N ILE A 126 -6.50 -4.64 -4.23
CA ILE A 126 -6.82 -6.07 -4.30
C ILE A 126 -7.86 -6.39 -3.23
N ALA A 127 -9.04 -6.81 -3.65
CA ALA A 127 -10.17 -7.15 -2.78
C ALA A 127 -10.38 -6.12 -1.66
N PRO A 128 -10.58 -4.83 -2.00
CA PRO A 128 -10.63 -3.75 -1.02
C PRO A 128 -11.79 -3.94 -0.05
N ALA A 129 -11.49 -3.84 1.25
CA ALA A 129 -12.46 -4.06 2.34
C ALA A 129 -13.22 -2.77 2.72
N PHE A 130 -13.64 -1.96 1.75
CA PHE A 130 -14.31 -0.67 2.01
C PHE A 130 -15.60 -0.78 2.82
N ASN A 131 -16.30 -1.91 2.75
CA ASN A 131 -17.53 -2.11 3.51
C ASN A 131 -17.32 -2.35 5.02
N MET A 132 -16.12 -2.75 5.44
CA MET A 132 -15.83 -3.00 6.85
C MET A 132 -15.91 -1.74 7.74
N MET A 133 -15.80 -0.56 7.14
CA MET A 133 -15.76 0.72 7.85
C MET A 133 -17.00 1.59 7.56
N GLY A 134 -18.07 1.01 7.05
CA GLY A 134 -19.33 1.72 6.76
C GLY A 134 -19.28 2.71 5.60
N VAL A 135 -18.17 2.78 4.87
CA VAL A 135 -18.05 3.60 3.66
C VAL A 135 -18.57 2.83 2.47
N ARG A 136 -19.65 3.29 1.88
CA ARG A 136 -20.17 2.69 0.65
C ARG A 136 -19.26 3.05 -0.52
N ALA A 137 -18.93 2.07 -1.36
CA ALA A 137 -18.07 2.25 -2.55
C ALA A 137 -18.55 3.41 -3.47
N LYS A 138 -19.83 3.78 -3.41
CA LYS A 138 -20.42 4.92 -4.13
C LYS A 138 -19.96 6.30 -3.63
N GLN A 139 -19.33 6.39 -2.45
CA GLN A 139 -18.83 7.64 -1.86
C GLN A 139 -17.33 7.87 -2.13
N ILE A 140 -16.69 6.93 -2.82
CA ILE A 140 -15.29 7.06 -3.19
C ILE A 140 -15.21 7.92 -4.44
N THR A 141 -14.99 9.20 -4.26
CA THR A 141 -14.79 10.14 -5.37
C THR A 141 -13.35 10.07 -5.84
N PHE A 142 -13.12 9.64 -7.07
CA PHE A 142 -11.80 9.64 -7.69
C PHE A 142 -11.48 11.05 -8.19
N SER A 143 -10.85 11.86 -7.36
CA SER A 143 -10.39 13.21 -7.73
C SER A 143 -8.88 13.25 -7.95
N VAL A 144 -8.32 12.29 -8.72
CA VAL A 144 -6.85 12.20 -8.78
C VAL A 144 -6.36 11.95 -10.20
N LYS A 145 -5.30 12.63 -10.59
CA LYS A 145 -4.52 12.42 -11.83
C LYS A 145 -3.75 11.07 -11.85
N MET A 146 -4.35 10.04 -11.27
CA MET A 146 -3.70 8.76 -10.97
C MET A 146 -4.37 7.62 -11.72
N LYS A 147 -3.57 6.63 -12.14
CA LYS A 147 -4.09 5.37 -12.69
C LYS A 147 -4.50 4.45 -11.56
N VAL A 148 -5.80 4.11 -11.47
CA VAL A 148 -6.33 3.19 -10.45
C VAL A 148 -6.78 1.88 -11.09
N VAL A 149 -6.33 0.77 -10.50
CA VAL A 149 -6.76 -0.59 -10.85
C VAL A 149 -7.38 -1.24 -9.63
N VAL A 150 -8.62 -1.69 -9.74
CA VAL A 150 -9.31 -2.43 -8.68
C VAL A 150 -9.47 -3.88 -9.10
N ILE A 151 -8.95 -4.81 -8.31
CA ILE A 151 -9.06 -6.25 -8.51
C ILE A 151 -10.05 -6.79 -7.47
N LEU A 152 -11.25 -7.15 -7.91
CA LEU A 152 -12.23 -7.82 -7.08
C LEU A 152 -12.02 -9.34 -7.15
N HIS A 153 -12.50 -10.07 -6.16
CA HIS A 153 -12.28 -11.52 -6.00
C HIS A 153 -12.72 -12.38 -7.21
N SER A 154 -13.54 -11.83 -8.11
CA SER A 154 -14.05 -12.54 -9.30
C SER A 154 -14.07 -11.71 -10.59
N LEU A 155 -13.73 -10.41 -10.54
CA LEU A 155 -13.78 -9.53 -11.71
C LEU A 155 -12.66 -8.49 -11.62
N THR A 156 -11.85 -8.39 -12.67
CA THR A 156 -10.88 -7.31 -12.81
C THR A 156 -11.60 -6.11 -13.42
N THR A 157 -11.81 -5.05 -12.65
CA THR A 157 -12.32 -3.78 -13.18
C THR A 157 -11.15 -2.81 -13.29
N ILE A 158 -10.77 -2.46 -14.50
CA ILE A 158 -9.76 -1.42 -14.75
C ILE A 158 -10.51 -0.08 -14.84
N VAL A 159 -10.32 0.76 -13.85
CA VAL A 159 -10.84 2.12 -13.88
C VAL A 159 -9.70 3.05 -14.34
N HIS A 160 -9.74 3.45 -15.60
CA HIS A 160 -8.86 4.52 -16.08
C HIS A 160 -9.49 5.87 -15.71
N SER A 161 -8.89 6.59 -14.78
CA SER A 161 -9.24 7.97 -14.55
C SER A 161 -8.44 8.87 -15.48
N SER A 162 -8.87 9.01 -16.71
CA SER A 162 -8.74 10.24 -17.47
C SER A 162 -10.15 10.72 -17.75
N THR A 163 -10.54 11.86 -17.17
CA THR A 163 -11.81 12.53 -17.36
C THR A 163 -12.98 12.07 -16.48
N SER A 164 -13.60 13.04 -15.86
CA SER A 164 -14.87 13.00 -15.12
C SER A 164 -15.88 12.01 -15.67
N VAL A 165 -16.19 10.96 -14.91
CA VAL A 165 -17.41 10.18 -15.14
C VAL A 165 -18.40 10.56 -14.05
N GLN A 166 -19.26 11.55 -14.32
CA GLN A 166 -20.57 11.61 -13.72
C GLN A 166 -21.39 10.44 -14.28
N ARG A 167 -21.82 9.53 -13.43
CA ARG A 167 -22.95 8.64 -13.72
C ARG A 167 -24.02 8.94 -12.71
N THR A 168 -25.10 9.47 -13.26
CA THR A 168 -26.44 9.58 -12.68
C THR A 168 -26.94 8.26 -12.12
#